data_0240483a63d8d877d7a73c14375d1277
#
_entry.id   0240483a63d8d877d7a73c14375d1277
#
_cell.length_a   1.000
_cell.length_b   1.000
_cell.length_c   1.000
_cell.angle_alpha   90.00
_cell.angle_beta   90.00
_cell.angle_gamma   90.00
#
_symmetry.space_group_name_H-M   'P 1'
#
loop_
_entity.id
_entity.type
_entity.pdbx_description
1 polymer ?
#
loop_
_entity_poly.entity_id
_entity_poly.type
_entity_poly.pdbx_seq_one_letter_code
_entity_poly.pdbx_strand_id
1 'polypeptide(L)'
;MSRDVTASRVSPHAGRRFDSFDLPPEVRAGIQRAGFTHCTPIQEKVLPLTLGGRDVAGQAQTGTGKTAAFLVTIFTRLLARQRPGRPAAPRALVIAPTRELVVQIAADARLLGEATPFTIHAVYGGIDYRKQRADVQSGVDVLIGTPGRLIDYFKQRVYDLRSVEILVIDEADRMFDMGFIKDLRYILRQLPSYDRRQSMLFSATLTHDVMELAYVFMNDAVRVAVTPEQVTAEKVEHLVYHVGVHEKMPLLIGILRREKDSRVLVFVNMRRSAERIVRTLEANGCSAAAITGDVDQRRRLKVLGDFKEGRLPILVATDVASRGLHIEAVTHVVNYDLPLDPEDYVHRVGRTARAGASGHAISLACEDYVEGLEPIERYIGFKLPFEVPEDDMLVHPVHHPPRERRPARDGHAAGRTRRRR
;
A
#
# COMPACT_ATOMS: atom_id res chain seq x y z
N MET A 1 4.80 41.01 29.27
CA MET A 1 4.22 40.54 28.02
C MET A 1 5.31 39.76 27.27
N SER A 2 5.51 38.52 27.66
CA SER A 2 6.52 37.64 27.03
C SER A 2 5.76 36.62 26.16
N ARG A 3 6.09 36.59 24.88
CA ARG A 3 5.66 35.56 23.97
C ARG A 3 6.65 34.41 24.05
N ASP A 4 6.24 33.30 24.64
CA ASP A 4 6.97 32.04 24.59
C ASP A 4 6.93 31.50 23.16
N VAL A 5 8.12 31.45 22.57
CA VAL A 5 8.39 30.76 21.32
C VAL A 5 8.59 29.30 21.69
N THR A 6 7.60 28.46 21.37
CA THR A 6 7.69 27.02 21.50
C THR A 6 8.81 26.50 20.59
N ALA A 7 9.92 26.11 21.24
CA ALA A 7 11.06 25.46 20.59
C ALA A 7 10.58 24.10 20.02
N SER A 8 10.59 23.99 18.70
CA SER A 8 10.48 22.75 17.95
C SER A 8 11.53 21.76 18.46
N ARG A 9 11.09 20.64 19.06
CA ARG A 9 11.98 19.55 19.48
C ARG A 9 12.55 18.90 18.21
N VAL A 10 13.81 19.20 17.92
CA VAL A 10 14.61 18.53 16.90
C VAL A 10 14.86 17.11 17.37
N SER A 11 14.38 16.11 16.64
CA SER A 11 14.69 14.70 16.86
C SER A 11 16.19 14.45 16.65
N PRO A 12 16.86 13.59 17.45
CA PRO A 12 18.33 13.42 17.43
C PRO A 12 18.92 12.75 16.17
N HIS A 13 18.11 12.41 15.16
CA HIS A 13 18.56 11.91 13.86
C HIS A 13 17.91 12.71 12.73
N ALA A 14 18.31 13.97 12.60
CA ALA A 14 17.99 14.73 11.39
C ALA A 14 18.81 14.16 10.24
N GLY A 15 18.19 13.32 9.39
CA GLY A 15 18.79 12.80 8.16
C GLY A 15 19.29 13.95 7.25
N ARG A 16 20.02 13.60 6.20
CA ARG A 16 20.52 14.55 5.20
C ARG A 16 19.39 15.42 4.66
N ARG A 17 19.63 16.72 4.52
CA ARG A 17 18.62 17.64 3.98
C ARG A 17 18.48 17.50 2.46
N PHE A 18 17.25 17.65 1.94
CA PHE A 18 17.01 17.62 0.49
C PHE A 18 17.71 18.75 -0.28
N ASP A 19 17.89 19.92 0.35
CA ASP A 19 18.60 21.06 -0.25
C ASP A 19 20.12 20.83 -0.47
N SER A 20 20.67 19.77 0.13
CA SER A 20 22.07 19.37 -0.08
C SER A 20 22.30 18.62 -1.40
N PHE A 21 21.23 18.24 -2.12
CA PHE A 21 21.33 17.63 -3.44
C PHE A 21 21.22 18.70 -4.52
N ASP A 22 21.97 18.50 -5.61
CA ASP A 22 21.82 19.35 -6.80
C ASP A 22 20.57 18.91 -7.58
N LEU A 23 19.45 19.58 -7.29
CA LEU A 23 18.14 19.29 -7.87
C LEU A 23 17.67 20.50 -8.71
N PRO A 24 16.97 20.27 -9.83
CA PRO A 24 16.33 21.33 -10.59
C PRO A 24 15.36 22.16 -9.73
N PRO A 25 15.18 23.46 -10.04
CA PRO A 25 14.26 24.34 -9.29
C PRO A 25 12.84 23.80 -9.22
N GLU A 26 12.35 23.19 -10.29
CA GLU A 26 11.01 22.60 -10.39
C GLU A 26 10.82 21.45 -9.38
N VAL A 27 11.85 20.60 -9.23
CA VAL A 27 11.84 19.46 -8.30
C VAL A 27 11.95 19.97 -6.86
N ARG A 28 12.79 20.98 -6.60
CA ARG A 28 12.89 21.62 -5.27
C ARG A 28 11.55 22.22 -4.85
N ALA A 29 10.85 22.90 -5.77
CA ALA A 29 9.52 23.46 -5.50
C ALA A 29 8.51 22.38 -5.11
N GLY A 30 8.52 21.24 -5.79
CA GLY A 30 7.67 20.09 -5.45
C GLY A 30 7.97 19.51 -4.07
N ILE A 31 9.25 19.34 -3.72
CA ILE A 31 9.70 18.87 -2.40
C ILE A 31 9.25 19.81 -1.29
N GLN A 32 9.42 21.13 -1.47
CA GLN A 32 8.99 22.15 -0.52
C GLN A 32 7.48 22.14 -0.32
N ARG A 33 6.71 22.02 -1.41
CA ARG A 33 5.24 21.92 -1.37
C ARG A 33 4.76 20.67 -0.64
N ALA A 34 5.48 19.55 -0.80
CA ALA A 34 5.22 18.31 -0.05
C ALA A 34 5.63 18.40 1.44
N GLY A 35 6.25 19.50 1.88
CA GLY A 35 6.71 19.70 3.25
C GLY A 35 7.94 18.88 3.62
N PHE A 36 8.68 18.34 2.65
CA PHE A 36 9.86 17.52 2.93
C PHE A 36 11.08 18.39 3.16
N THR A 37 11.69 18.26 4.32
CA THR A 37 12.92 18.99 4.70
C THR A 37 14.14 18.08 4.79
N HIS A 38 13.97 16.91 5.38
CA HIS A 38 15.03 15.92 5.61
C HIS A 38 14.70 14.60 4.91
N CYS A 39 15.73 13.90 4.48
CA CYS A 39 15.61 12.59 3.88
C CYS A 39 15.32 11.53 4.93
N THR A 40 14.50 10.58 4.56
CA THR A 40 14.40 9.30 5.30
C THR A 40 15.64 8.43 5.02
N PRO A 41 15.94 7.42 5.84
CA PRO A 41 17.11 6.56 5.64
C PRO A 41 17.23 5.94 4.25
N ILE A 42 16.10 5.52 3.64
CA ILE A 42 16.13 4.98 2.27
C ILE A 42 16.42 6.06 1.23
N GLN A 43 15.86 7.26 1.39
CA GLN A 43 16.11 8.39 0.50
C GLN A 43 17.57 8.82 0.54
N GLU A 44 18.16 8.91 1.72
CA GLU A 44 19.55 9.29 1.93
C GLU A 44 20.54 8.34 1.22
N LYS A 45 20.24 7.03 1.26
CA LYS A 45 21.08 6.00 0.62
C LYS A 45 20.84 5.90 -0.88
N VAL A 46 19.59 6.04 -1.35
CA VAL A 46 19.20 5.80 -2.74
C VAL A 46 19.45 7.03 -3.64
N LEU A 47 19.10 8.25 -3.19
CA LEU A 47 19.18 9.44 -4.03
C LEU A 47 20.58 9.71 -4.61
N PRO A 48 21.70 9.60 -3.87
CA PRO A 48 23.03 9.81 -4.45
C PRO A 48 23.32 8.87 -5.62
N LEU A 49 22.87 7.63 -5.53
CA LEU A 49 23.09 6.61 -6.56
C LEU A 49 22.20 6.87 -7.79
N THR A 50 20.91 7.08 -7.55
CA THR A 50 19.93 7.20 -8.65
C THR A 50 20.02 8.54 -9.37
N LEU A 51 20.32 9.63 -8.69
CA LEU A 51 20.63 10.92 -9.33
C LEU A 51 21.91 10.82 -10.19
N GLY A 52 22.87 10.00 -9.77
CA GLY A 52 24.06 9.65 -10.56
C GLY A 52 23.77 8.69 -11.73
N GLY A 53 22.54 8.22 -11.91
CA GLY A 53 22.14 7.33 -13.01
C GLY A 53 22.39 5.84 -12.78
N ARG A 54 22.73 5.41 -11.55
CA ARG A 54 22.89 3.99 -11.21
C ARG A 54 21.54 3.32 -11.04
N ASP A 55 21.48 2.06 -11.42
CA ASP A 55 20.35 1.19 -11.07
C ASP A 55 20.42 0.79 -9.59
N VAL A 56 19.26 0.68 -8.94
CA VAL A 56 19.18 0.38 -7.51
C VAL A 56 18.11 -0.68 -7.24
N ALA A 57 18.47 -1.70 -6.44
CA ALA A 57 17.54 -2.62 -5.81
C ALA A 57 17.43 -2.25 -4.32
N GLY A 58 16.37 -1.54 -3.95
CA GLY A 58 16.16 -0.97 -2.62
C GLY A 58 15.27 -1.86 -1.75
N GLN A 59 15.80 -2.32 -0.61
CA GLN A 59 14.99 -2.98 0.42
C GLN A 59 14.50 -1.97 1.45
N ALA A 60 13.20 -1.74 1.45
CA ALA A 60 12.57 -0.86 2.43
C ALA A 60 11.05 -1.10 2.52
N GLN A 61 10.50 -1.06 3.72
CA GLN A 61 9.08 -1.24 3.98
C GLN A 61 8.21 -0.11 3.39
N THR A 62 6.90 -0.33 3.31
CA THR A 62 5.93 0.70 2.91
C THR A 62 5.93 1.85 3.93
N GLY A 63 5.82 3.10 3.46
CA GLY A 63 5.83 4.29 4.32
C GLY A 63 7.22 4.83 4.69
N THR A 64 8.29 4.22 4.20
CA THR A 64 9.68 4.70 4.44
C THR A 64 10.12 5.83 3.51
N GLY A 65 9.25 6.29 2.59
CA GLY A 65 9.54 7.38 1.66
C GLY A 65 10.16 6.97 0.32
N LYS A 66 10.07 5.68 -0.07
CA LYS A 66 10.54 5.16 -1.38
C LYS A 66 9.95 5.94 -2.55
N THR A 67 8.64 6.23 -2.49
CA THR A 67 7.92 6.94 -3.56
C THR A 67 8.54 8.28 -3.86
N ALA A 68 8.85 9.09 -2.86
CA ALA A 68 9.51 10.37 -3.07
C ALA A 68 10.93 10.20 -3.65
N ALA A 69 11.68 9.17 -3.22
CA ALA A 69 13.03 8.93 -3.75
C ALA A 69 13.02 8.67 -5.26
N PHE A 70 12.15 7.75 -5.74
CA PHE A 70 12.13 7.48 -7.17
C PHE A 70 11.44 8.59 -7.99
N LEU A 71 10.46 9.30 -7.46
CA LEU A 71 9.83 10.42 -8.16
C LEU A 71 10.80 11.61 -8.32
N VAL A 72 11.53 11.98 -7.26
CA VAL A 72 12.59 12.98 -7.32
C VAL A 72 13.64 12.60 -8.38
N THR A 73 14.03 11.33 -8.42
CA THR A 73 14.95 10.81 -9.43
C THR A 73 14.36 10.93 -10.84
N ILE A 74 13.11 10.47 -11.06
CA ILE A 74 12.44 10.55 -12.36
C ILE A 74 12.43 11.98 -12.87
N PHE A 75 11.91 12.93 -12.09
CA PHE A 75 11.77 14.30 -12.52
C PHE A 75 13.13 14.97 -12.79
N THR A 76 14.11 14.77 -11.91
CA THR A 76 15.47 15.31 -12.09
C THR A 76 16.12 14.79 -13.37
N ARG A 77 16.04 13.47 -13.61
CA ARG A 77 16.67 12.84 -14.77
C ARG A 77 15.97 13.19 -16.09
N LEU A 78 14.64 13.31 -16.08
CA LEU A 78 13.87 13.67 -17.27
C LEU A 78 14.04 15.14 -17.64
N LEU A 79 14.19 16.06 -16.67
CA LEU A 79 14.49 17.48 -16.92
C LEU A 79 15.89 17.67 -17.55
N ALA A 80 16.85 16.84 -17.17
CA ALA A 80 18.20 16.89 -17.73
C ALA A 80 18.31 16.41 -19.19
N ARG A 81 17.23 15.84 -19.77
CA ARG A 81 17.24 15.25 -21.11
C ARG A 81 16.17 15.88 -22.00
N GLN A 82 16.50 16.09 -23.26
CA GLN A 82 15.53 16.60 -24.24
C GLN A 82 14.39 15.60 -24.45
N ARG A 83 13.16 16.12 -24.63
CA ARG A 83 11.98 15.29 -24.88
C ARG A 83 12.05 14.66 -26.27
N PRO A 84 11.95 13.33 -26.42
CA PRO A 84 11.73 12.72 -27.73
C PRO A 84 10.35 13.14 -28.25
N GLY A 85 10.25 13.57 -29.49
CA GLY A 85 9.07 14.20 -30.08
C GLY A 85 7.85 13.30 -30.33
N ARG A 86 7.54 12.34 -29.44
CA ARG A 86 6.38 11.41 -29.59
C ARG A 86 5.41 11.57 -28.42
N PRO A 87 4.15 12.03 -28.67
CA PRO A 87 3.19 12.32 -27.59
C PRO A 87 2.79 11.11 -26.74
N ALA A 88 2.51 9.95 -27.35
CA ALA A 88 2.03 8.76 -26.64
C ALA A 88 3.13 7.75 -26.33
N ALA A 89 4.32 8.23 -25.97
CA ALA A 89 5.46 7.39 -25.61
C ALA A 89 6.02 7.82 -24.24
N PRO A 90 5.69 7.07 -23.17
CA PRO A 90 6.17 7.42 -21.84
C PRO A 90 7.69 7.34 -21.77
N ARG A 91 8.29 8.31 -21.08
CA ARG A 91 9.72 8.37 -20.77
C ARG A 91 10.05 7.68 -19.46
N ALA A 92 9.09 7.67 -18.52
CA ALA A 92 9.20 6.90 -17.29
C ALA A 92 8.00 5.96 -17.15
N LEU A 93 8.28 4.72 -16.72
CA LEU A 93 7.26 3.71 -16.41
C LEU A 93 7.41 3.30 -14.95
N VAL A 94 6.32 3.41 -14.18
CA VAL A 94 6.22 2.93 -12.80
C VAL A 94 5.21 1.79 -12.74
N ILE A 95 5.65 0.63 -12.29
CA ILE A 95 4.83 -0.58 -12.16
C ILE A 95 4.59 -0.85 -10.68
N ALA A 96 3.32 -0.97 -10.29
CA ALA A 96 2.93 -1.27 -8.92
C ALA A 96 1.84 -2.36 -8.90
N PRO A 97 1.82 -3.27 -7.88
CA PRO A 97 0.95 -4.45 -7.88
C PRO A 97 -0.53 -4.12 -7.73
N THR A 98 -0.87 -3.04 -7.03
CA THR A 98 -2.25 -2.72 -6.64
C THR A 98 -2.71 -1.39 -7.22
N ARG A 99 -4.04 -1.29 -7.43
CA ARG A 99 -4.68 -0.07 -7.93
C ARG A 99 -4.53 1.09 -6.97
N GLU A 100 -4.61 0.80 -5.67
CA GLU A 100 -4.49 1.75 -4.59
C GLU A 100 -3.10 2.38 -4.56
N LEU A 101 -2.06 1.56 -4.69
CA LEU A 101 -0.68 2.03 -4.75
C LEU A 101 -0.44 2.88 -6.01
N VAL A 102 -0.99 2.47 -7.16
CA VAL A 102 -0.94 3.28 -8.39
C VAL A 102 -1.59 4.65 -8.19
N VAL A 103 -2.77 4.70 -7.57
CA VAL A 103 -3.48 5.98 -7.27
C VAL A 103 -2.65 6.85 -6.36
N GLN A 104 -2.04 6.28 -5.34
CA GLN A 104 -1.20 6.99 -4.39
C GLN A 104 0.06 7.52 -5.06
N ILE A 105 0.82 6.65 -5.75
CA ILE A 105 2.03 7.10 -6.48
C ILE A 105 1.68 8.22 -7.46
N ALA A 106 0.52 8.13 -8.13
CA ALA A 106 0.08 9.18 -9.05
C ALA A 106 -0.28 10.49 -8.34
N ALA A 107 -0.83 10.45 -7.13
CA ALA A 107 -1.09 11.64 -6.32
C ALA A 107 0.22 12.30 -5.87
N ASP A 108 1.16 11.51 -5.36
CA ASP A 108 2.49 11.98 -4.97
C ASP A 108 3.26 12.54 -6.17
N ALA A 109 3.15 11.87 -7.33
CA ALA A 109 3.80 12.33 -8.57
C ALA A 109 3.24 13.67 -9.05
N ARG A 110 1.93 13.90 -8.95
CA ARG A 110 1.34 15.20 -9.30
C ARG A 110 1.76 16.30 -8.33
N LEU A 111 1.84 16.00 -7.03
CA LEU A 111 2.29 16.95 -6.02
C LEU A 111 3.75 17.33 -6.22
N LEU A 112 4.64 16.35 -6.33
CA LEU A 112 6.08 16.57 -6.50
C LEU A 112 6.44 17.11 -7.89
N GLY A 113 5.67 16.76 -8.91
CA GLY A 113 5.91 17.15 -10.30
C GLY A 113 5.11 18.37 -10.76
N GLU A 114 4.38 19.07 -9.89
CA GLU A 114 3.45 20.15 -10.28
C GLU A 114 4.15 21.31 -11.01
N ALA A 115 5.39 21.64 -10.64
CA ALA A 115 6.18 22.67 -11.30
C ALA A 115 6.93 22.16 -12.54
N THR A 116 6.82 20.86 -12.87
CA THR A 116 7.48 20.27 -14.04
C THR A 116 6.55 20.29 -15.27
N PRO A 117 7.09 20.27 -16.49
CA PRO A 117 6.27 20.24 -17.70
C PRO A 117 5.72 18.84 -18.04
N PHE A 118 5.84 17.86 -17.14
CA PHE A 118 5.54 16.47 -17.43
C PHE A 118 4.07 16.11 -17.28
N THR A 119 3.54 15.37 -18.25
CA THR A 119 2.21 14.78 -18.20
C THR A 119 2.27 13.43 -17.49
N ILE A 120 1.50 13.29 -16.42
CA ILE A 120 1.50 12.12 -15.53
C ILE A 120 0.15 11.42 -15.60
N HIS A 121 0.13 10.17 -16.05
CA HIS A 121 -1.08 9.36 -16.12
C HIS A 121 -0.98 8.07 -15.33
N ALA A 122 -2.10 7.71 -14.68
CA ALA A 122 -2.27 6.45 -13.96
C ALA A 122 -3.22 5.52 -14.71
N VAL A 123 -2.85 4.24 -14.88
CA VAL A 123 -3.65 3.23 -15.57
C VAL A 123 -3.82 1.97 -14.71
N TYR A 124 -5.07 1.65 -14.39
CA TYR A 124 -5.42 0.50 -13.56
C TYR A 124 -6.85 0.02 -13.83
N GLY A 125 -7.20 -1.19 -13.41
CA GLY A 125 -8.52 -1.76 -13.64
C GLY A 125 -9.63 -1.15 -12.75
N GLY A 126 -10.90 -1.34 -13.14
CA GLY A 126 -12.06 -0.99 -12.30
C GLY A 126 -12.54 0.45 -12.38
N ILE A 127 -12.04 1.24 -13.33
CA ILE A 127 -12.55 2.59 -13.64
C ILE A 127 -12.75 2.76 -15.15
N ASP A 128 -13.25 3.94 -15.56
CA ASP A 128 -13.58 4.22 -16.96
C ASP A 128 -12.40 3.95 -17.91
N TYR A 129 -12.57 2.88 -18.66
CA TYR A 129 -11.58 2.39 -19.62
C TYR A 129 -11.31 3.39 -20.75
N ARG A 130 -12.38 3.99 -21.30
CA ARG A 130 -12.27 4.88 -22.46
C ARG A 130 -11.59 6.18 -22.11
N LYS A 131 -11.91 6.73 -20.94
CA LYS A 131 -11.29 7.96 -20.47
C LYS A 131 -9.79 7.76 -20.23
N GLN A 132 -9.38 6.74 -19.49
CA GLN A 132 -7.94 6.46 -19.29
C GLN A 132 -7.19 6.29 -20.60
N ARG A 133 -7.80 5.59 -21.57
CA ARG A 133 -7.20 5.39 -22.90
C ARG A 133 -6.98 6.71 -23.62
N ALA A 134 -8.00 7.57 -23.66
CA ALA A 134 -7.92 8.89 -24.29
C ALA A 134 -6.86 9.78 -23.62
N ASP A 135 -6.80 9.79 -22.29
CA ASP A 135 -5.84 10.55 -21.54
C ASP A 135 -4.39 10.13 -21.89
N VAL A 136 -4.09 8.84 -21.95
CA VAL A 136 -2.76 8.34 -22.35
C VAL A 136 -2.43 8.67 -23.81
N GLN A 137 -3.40 8.58 -24.72
CA GLN A 137 -3.21 8.88 -26.15
C GLN A 137 -2.97 10.37 -26.41
N SER A 138 -3.48 11.26 -25.57
CA SER A 138 -3.23 12.71 -25.67
C SER A 138 -1.78 13.12 -25.36
N GLY A 139 -1.02 12.26 -24.68
CA GLY A 139 0.38 12.44 -24.34
C GLY A 139 0.69 12.01 -22.91
N VAL A 140 1.81 11.33 -22.72
CA VAL A 140 2.26 10.86 -21.40
C VAL A 140 3.78 10.88 -21.31
N ASP A 141 4.32 11.49 -20.25
CA ASP A 141 5.74 11.43 -19.91
C ASP A 141 6.01 10.40 -18.82
N VAL A 142 5.15 10.35 -17.79
CA VAL A 142 5.26 9.41 -16.68
C VAL A 142 3.99 8.56 -16.64
N LEU A 143 4.13 7.28 -16.95
CA LEU A 143 3.05 6.30 -16.92
C LEU A 143 3.18 5.43 -15.67
N ILE A 144 2.14 5.41 -14.85
CA ILE A 144 2.09 4.63 -13.61
C ILE A 144 0.96 3.61 -13.75
N GLY A 145 1.21 2.31 -13.50
CA GLY A 145 0.15 1.35 -13.71
C GLY A 145 0.30 -0.01 -13.06
N THR A 146 -0.82 -0.74 -13.01
CA THR A 146 -0.84 -2.16 -12.64
C THR A 146 -0.50 -3.04 -13.84
N PRO A 147 0.20 -4.18 -13.64
CA PRO A 147 0.68 -5.02 -14.74
C PRO A 147 -0.39 -5.36 -15.79
N GLY A 148 -1.53 -5.88 -15.37
CA GLY A 148 -2.58 -6.30 -16.28
C GLY A 148 -3.14 -5.18 -17.18
N ARG A 149 -3.35 -3.94 -16.64
CA ARG A 149 -3.85 -2.80 -17.42
C ARG A 149 -2.76 -2.23 -18.34
N LEU A 150 -1.50 -2.25 -17.89
CA LEU A 150 -0.38 -1.88 -18.75
C LEU A 150 -0.27 -2.81 -19.95
N ILE A 151 -0.37 -4.12 -19.76
CA ILE A 151 -0.33 -5.10 -20.86
C ILE A 151 -1.51 -4.93 -21.80
N ASP A 152 -2.71 -4.77 -21.27
CA ASP A 152 -3.93 -4.59 -22.07
C ASP A 152 -3.81 -3.40 -23.03
N TYR A 153 -3.41 -2.23 -22.52
CA TYR A 153 -3.23 -1.04 -23.34
C TYR A 153 -2.04 -1.14 -24.30
N PHE A 154 -0.95 -1.78 -23.90
CA PHE A 154 0.19 -2.02 -24.77
C PHE A 154 -0.20 -2.91 -25.97
N LYS A 155 -0.90 -4.02 -25.72
CA LYS A 155 -1.40 -4.91 -26.79
C LYS A 155 -2.34 -4.19 -27.76
N GLN A 156 -3.11 -3.23 -27.29
CA GLN A 156 -4.00 -2.39 -28.11
C GLN A 156 -3.29 -1.18 -28.75
N ARG A 157 -1.96 -1.07 -28.61
CA ARG A 157 -1.14 0.01 -29.17
C ARG A 157 -1.59 1.40 -28.73
N VAL A 158 -2.07 1.54 -27.49
CA VAL A 158 -2.45 2.83 -26.89
C VAL A 158 -1.22 3.68 -26.66
N TYR A 159 -0.09 3.07 -26.36
CA TYR A 159 1.22 3.69 -26.17
C TYR A 159 2.37 2.78 -26.63
N ASP A 160 3.58 3.35 -26.69
CA ASP A 160 4.81 2.66 -27.09
C ASP A 160 5.82 2.72 -25.94
N LEU A 161 6.45 1.60 -25.62
CA LEU A 161 7.43 1.50 -24.52
C LEU A 161 8.88 1.74 -24.95
N ARG A 162 9.15 1.91 -26.24
CA ARG A 162 10.52 2.05 -26.78
C ARG A 162 11.23 3.33 -26.37
N SER A 163 10.51 4.32 -25.85
CA SER A 163 11.06 5.59 -25.37
C SER A 163 11.26 5.63 -23.86
N VAL A 164 11.05 4.55 -23.15
CA VAL A 164 11.21 4.50 -21.69
C VAL A 164 12.69 4.61 -21.33
N GLU A 165 13.02 5.69 -20.64
CA GLU A 165 14.35 6.02 -20.13
C GLU A 165 14.53 5.58 -18.69
N ILE A 166 13.42 5.55 -17.92
CA ILE A 166 13.43 5.20 -16.50
C ILE A 166 12.32 4.18 -16.20
N LEU A 167 12.69 3.08 -15.56
CA LEU A 167 11.79 2.06 -15.05
C LEU A 167 11.80 2.08 -13.53
N VAL A 168 10.62 1.99 -12.92
CA VAL A 168 10.46 1.72 -11.49
C VAL A 168 9.55 0.51 -11.31
N ILE A 169 9.98 -0.42 -10.46
CA ILE A 169 9.18 -1.56 -9.99
C ILE A 169 9.02 -1.36 -8.49
N ASP A 170 7.81 -1.06 -8.02
CA ASP A 170 7.54 -0.87 -6.60
C ASP A 170 6.76 -2.06 -6.03
N GLU A 171 7.07 -2.45 -4.79
CA GLU A 171 6.56 -3.64 -4.12
C GLU A 171 6.74 -4.93 -4.97
N ALA A 172 7.99 -5.19 -5.39
CA ALA A 172 8.31 -6.32 -6.27
C ALA A 172 7.96 -7.68 -5.65
N ASP A 173 8.31 -7.92 -4.37
CA ASP A 173 7.95 -9.12 -3.61
C ASP A 173 6.45 -9.43 -3.74
N ARG A 174 5.66 -8.40 -3.63
CA ARG A 174 4.23 -8.48 -3.71
C ARG A 174 3.70 -8.86 -5.09
N MET A 175 4.40 -8.45 -6.15
CA MET A 175 4.04 -8.89 -7.50
C MET A 175 4.27 -10.40 -7.66
N PHE A 176 5.24 -10.97 -6.94
CA PHE A 176 5.44 -12.43 -6.87
C PHE A 176 4.28 -13.10 -6.13
N ASP A 177 3.93 -12.63 -4.93
CA ASP A 177 2.84 -13.18 -4.11
C ASP A 177 1.49 -13.17 -4.83
N MET A 178 1.23 -12.13 -5.63
CA MET A 178 0.00 -11.98 -6.41
C MET A 178 0.02 -12.71 -7.76
N GLY A 179 1.11 -13.41 -8.09
CA GLY A 179 1.26 -14.15 -9.34
C GLY A 179 1.50 -13.30 -10.58
N PHE A 180 1.84 -12.01 -10.44
CA PHE A 180 2.09 -11.10 -11.57
C PHE A 180 3.47 -11.24 -12.21
N ILE A 181 4.29 -12.18 -11.78
CA ILE A 181 5.66 -12.35 -12.30
C ILE A 181 5.70 -12.58 -13.83
N LYS A 182 4.74 -13.32 -14.38
CA LYS A 182 4.66 -13.54 -15.83
C LYS A 182 4.33 -12.25 -16.58
N ASP A 183 3.40 -11.46 -16.03
CA ASP A 183 2.99 -10.16 -16.58
C ASP A 183 4.13 -9.15 -16.50
N LEU A 184 4.82 -9.11 -15.35
CA LEU A 184 5.97 -8.24 -15.16
C LEU A 184 7.09 -8.58 -16.15
N ARG A 185 7.48 -9.85 -16.26
CA ARG A 185 8.49 -10.29 -17.25
C ARG A 185 8.05 -9.98 -18.70
N TYR A 186 6.75 -10.07 -19.01
CA TYR A 186 6.25 -9.68 -20.32
C TYR A 186 6.49 -8.19 -20.61
N ILE A 187 6.13 -7.30 -19.68
CA ILE A 187 6.35 -5.84 -19.84
C ILE A 187 7.85 -5.53 -19.97
N LEU A 188 8.69 -6.09 -19.10
CA LEU A 188 10.13 -5.83 -19.08
C LEU A 188 10.82 -6.17 -20.39
N ARG A 189 10.36 -7.20 -21.10
CA ARG A 189 10.86 -7.59 -22.43
C ARG A 189 10.45 -6.62 -23.56
N GLN A 190 9.47 -5.73 -23.34
CA GLN A 190 9.04 -4.74 -24.32
C GLN A 190 9.79 -3.40 -24.18
N LEU A 191 10.53 -3.23 -23.09
CA LEU A 191 11.31 -2.03 -22.80
C LEU A 191 12.63 -2.00 -23.59
N PRO A 192 13.27 -0.83 -23.75
CA PRO A 192 14.65 -0.76 -24.17
C PRO A 192 15.56 -1.63 -23.30
N SER A 193 16.70 -2.08 -23.84
CA SER A 193 17.66 -2.88 -23.07
C SER A 193 18.10 -2.15 -21.80
N TYR A 194 18.50 -2.90 -20.77
CA TYR A 194 18.82 -2.37 -19.45
C TYR A 194 19.98 -1.35 -19.46
N ASP A 195 20.88 -1.42 -20.43
CA ASP A 195 22.00 -0.47 -20.62
C ASP A 195 21.56 0.89 -21.19
N ARG A 196 20.36 0.96 -21.77
CA ARG A 196 19.78 2.18 -22.36
C ARG A 196 18.76 2.88 -21.48
N ARG A 197 18.39 2.28 -20.36
CA ARG A 197 17.48 2.85 -19.39
C ARG A 197 18.06 2.76 -17.98
N GLN A 198 17.58 3.59 -17.09
CA GLN A 198 17.83 3.45 -15.66
C GLN A 198 16.68 2.67 -15.03
N SER A 199 17.00 1.73 -14.13
CA SER A 199 15.99 0.93 -13.47
C SER A 199 16.12 1.02 -11.94
N MET A 200 14.98 1.14 -11.26
CA MET A 200 14.89 1.14 -9.80
C MET A 200 13.87 0.09 -9.38
N LEU A 201 14.25 -0.81 -8.50
CA LEU A 201 13.39 -1.83 -7.93
C LEU A 201 13.30 -1.61 -6.44
N PHE A 202 12.08 -1.57 -5.91
CA PHE A 202 11.83 -1.47 -4.47
C PHE A 202 10.98 -2.64 -3.99
N SER A 203 11.35 -3.17 -2.83
CA SER A 203 10.70 -4.33 -2.22
C SER A 203 10.82 -4.26 -0.70
N ALA A 204 9.91 -4.84 0.05
CA ALA A 204 10.09 -5.00 1.49
C ALA A 204 11.12 -6.09 1.78
N THR A 205 11.17 -7.12 0.93
CA THR A 205 12.13 -8.21 1.00
C THR A 205 12.87 -8.36 -0.32
N LEU A 206 14.19 -8.59 -0.27
CA LEU A 206 15.00 -8.91 -1.44
C LEU A 206 15.27 -10.42 -1.48
N THR A 207 14.19 -11.18 -1.69
CA THR A 207 14.26 -12.65 -1.85
C THR A 207 15.11 -13.03 -3.07
N HIS A 208 15.48 -14.30 -3.16
CA HIS A 208 16.22 -14.82 -4.32
C HIS A 208 15.51 -14.48 -5.64
N ASP A 209 14.19 -14.68 -5.71
CA ASP A 209 13.38 -14.44 -6.92
C ASP A 209 13.34 -12.96 -7.31
N VAL A 210 13.25 -12.05 -6.33
CA VAL A 210 13.30 -10.60 -6.56
C VAL A 210 14.69 -10.19 -7.06
N MET A 211 15.75 -10.77 -6.51
CA MET A 211 17.12 -10.50 -6.94
C MET A 211 17.43 -11.10 -8.31
N GLU A 212 16.87 -12.28 -8.66
CA GLU A 212 16.94 -12.82 -10.01
C GLU A 212 16.34 -11.85 -11.04
N LEU A 213 15.18 -11.27 -10.73
CA LEU A 213 14.55 -10.27 -11.60
C LEU A 213 15.48 -9.04 -11.79
N ALA A 214 16.07 -8.55 -10.72
CA ALA A 214 17.02 -7.43 -10.79
C ALA A 214 18.25 -7.80 -11.64
N TYR A 215 18.82 -8.98 -11.44
CA TYR A 215 19.99 -9.47 -12.19
C TYR A 215 19.71 -9.57 -13.70
N VAL A 216 18.52 -10.07 -14.08
CA VAL A 216 18.16 -10.28 -15.49
C VAL A 216 17.79 -8.99 -16.22
N PHE A 217 17.14 -8.04 -15.53
CA PHE A 217 16.50 -6.89 -16.18
C PHE A 217 17.08 -5.51 -15.80
N MET A 218 18.09 -5.46 -14.93
CA MET A 218 18.71 -4.21 -14.50
C MET A 218 20.22 -4.20 -14.81
N ASN A 219 20.79 -3.00 -14.86
CA ASN A 219 22.20 -2.82 -15.19
C ASN A 219 23.04 -2.72 -13.90
N ASP A 220 23.62 -3.82 -13.46
CA ASP A 220 24.47 -3.90 -12.26
C ASP A 220 23.87 -3.11 -11.07
N ALA A 221 22.64 -3.49 -10.69
CA ALA A 221 21.88 -2.77 -9.70
C ALA A 221 22.56 -2.79 -8.32
N VAL A 222 22.77 -1.61 -7.75
CA VAL A 222 23.32 -1.48 -6.40
C VAL A 222 22.25 -1.92 -5.40
N ARG A 223 22.57 -2.93 -4.60
CA ARG A 223 21.69 -3.35 -3.49
C ARG A 223 21.79 -2.36 -2.36
N VAL A 224 20.67 -1.75 -1.99
CA VAL A 224 20.53 -0.84 -0.86
C VAL A 224 19.54 -1.43 0.13
N ALA A 225 20.01 -1.83 1.29
CA ALA A 225 19.15 -2.27 2.37
C ALA A 225 19.08 -1.19 3.44
N VAL A 226 17.86 -0.83 3.80
CA VAL A 226 17.59 -0.15 5.07
C VAL A 226 17.02 -1.23 5.96
N THR A 227 17.83 -1.70 6.89
CA THR A 227 17.32 -2.55 7.97
C THR A 227 16.15 -1.80 8.56
N PRO A 228 14.95 -2.41 8.67
CA PRO A 228 13.95 -1.83 9.51
C PRO A 228 14.68 -1.60 10.84
N GLU A 229 14.79 -0.35 11.27
CA GLU A 229 15.13 -0.17 12.68
C GLU A 229 14.15 -1.09 13.40
N GLN A 230 14.60 -1.84 14.38
CA GLN A 230 13.76 -2.57 15.33
C GLN A 230 12.65 -1.69 15.93
N VAL A 231 12.72 -0.42 15.62
CA VAL A 231 11.88 0.72 15.97
C VAL A 231 10.38 0.51 15.72
N THR A 232 9.96 -0.30 14.74
CA THR A 232 8.52 -0.49 14.55
C THR A 232 7.93 -1.43 15.60
N ALA A 233 8.66 -2.45 16.01
CA ALA A 233 8.20 -3.35 17.07
C ALA A 233 8.43 -2.76 18.49
N GLU A 234 9.54 -2.04 18.72
CA GLU A 234 9.85 -1.44 20.02
C GLU A 234 8.97 -0.24 20.41
N LYS A 235 8.35 0.45 19.43
CA LYS A 235 7.43 1.58 19.68
C LYS A 235 5.96 1.17 19.71
N VAL A 236 5.67 -0.08 19.41
CA VAL A 236 4.34 -0.64 19.49
C VAL A 236 4.18 -1.35 20.82
N GLU A 237 3.14 -1.03 21.54
CA GLU A 237 2.71 -1.80 22.71
C GLU A 237 1.98 -3.06 22.23
N HIS A 238 2.61 -4.20 22.44
CA HIS A 238 2.06 -5.50 22.05
C HIS A 238 1.32 -6.14 23.20
N LEU A 239 0.17 -6.75 22.87
CA LEU A 239 -0.59 -7.53 23.83
C LEU A 239 -1.23 -8.72 23.13
N VAL A 240 -1.14 -9.89 23.74
CA VAL A 240 -1.82 -11.12 23.28
C VAL A 240 -2.87 -11.52 24.31
N TYR A 241 -4.11 -11.67 23.90
CA TYR A 241 -5.14 -12.31 24.71
C TYR A 241 -5.30 -13.77 24.32
N HIS A 242 -5.15 -14.67 25.29
CA HIS A 242 -5.52 -16.07 25.13
C HIS A 242 -7.01 -16.23 25.38
N VAL A 243 -7.76 -16.57 24.34
CA VAL A 243 -9.22 -16.61 24.35
C VAL A 243 -9.76 -17.79 23.56
N GLY A 244 -10.90 -18.32 23.95
CA GLY A 244 -11.65 -19.28 23.14
C GLY A 244 -12.16 -18.65 21.84
N VAL A 245 -12.32 -19.44 20.79
CA VAL A 245 -12.82 -18.95 19.49
C VAL A 245 -14.16 -18.21 19.61
N HIS A 246 -15.01 -18.61 20.55
CA HIS A 246 -16.33 -18.00 20.83
C HIS A 246 -16.22 -16.67 21.60
N GLU A 247 -15.13 -16.43 22.30
CA GLU A 247 -14.88 -15.23 23.11
C GLU A 247 -14.25 -14.09 22.30
N LYS A 248 -13.69 -14.38 21.12
CA LYS A 248 -13.02 -13.37 20.27
C LYS A 248 -13.93 -12.19 19.92
N MET A 249 -15.19 -12.44 19.59
CA MET A 249 -16.13 -11.36 19.25
C MET A 249 -16.57 -10.57 20.47
N PRO A 250 -16.99 -11.20 21.60
CA PRO A 250 -17.19 -10.52 22.87
C PRO A 250 -16.05 -9.62 23.26
N LEU A 251 -14.81 -10.12 23.22
CA LEU A 251 -13.61 -9.37 23.55
C LEU A 251 -13.35 -8.21 22.59
N LEU A 252 -13.48 -8.42 21.28
CA LEU A 252 -13.31 -7.34 20.30
C LEU A 252 -14.26 -6.18 20.58
N ILE A 253 -15.53 -6.45 20.89
CA ILE A 253 -16.51 -5.41 21.24
C ILE A 253 -16.08 -4.68 22.53
N GLY A 254 -15.61 -5.42 23.54
CA GLY A 254 -15.12 -4.85 24.80
C GLY A 254 -13.92 -3.92 24.59
N ILE A 255 -12.92 -4.35 23.82
CA ILE A 255 -11.76 -3.53 23.44
C ILE A 255 -12.23 -2.24 22.76
N LEU A 256 -13.08 -2.34 21.72
CA LEU A 256 -13.56 -1.20 20.97
C LEU A 256 -14.39 -0.21 21.81
N ARG A 257 -15.06 -0.68 22.86
CA ARG A 257 -15.79 0.19 23.81
C ARG A 257 -14.89 0.93 24.79
N ARG A 258 -13.75 0.34 25.17
CA ARG A 258 -12.75 0.99 26.02
C ARG A 258 -11.98 2.05 25.25
N GLU A 259 -11.70 1.81 23.96
CA GLU A 259 -10.88 2.67 23.08
C GLU A 259 -11.72 3.59 22.18
N LYS A 260 -12.55 4.46 22.79
CA LYS A 260 -13.61 5.22 22.10
C LYS A 260 -13.15 6.16 20.97
N ASP A 261 -11.99 6.76 21.03
CA ASP A 261 -11.51 7.73 20.04
C ASP A 261 -10.41 7.15 19.13
N SER A 262 -10.36 5.82 19.04
CA SER A 262 -9.32 5.13 18.30
C SER A 262 -9.68 4.88 16.83
N ARG A 263 -8.66 4.89 15.96
CA ARG A 263 -8.76 4.32 14.62
C ARG A 263 -8.21 2.91 14.64
N VAL A 264 -9.10 1.94 14.44
CA VAL A 264 -8.79 0.52 14.61
C VAL A 264 -8.78 -0.21 13.27
N LEU A 265 -7.69 -0.92 12.99
CA LEU A 265 -7.60 -1.83 11.86
C LEU A 265 -7.63 -3.26 12.38
N VAL A 266 -8.69 -4.00 12.02
CA VAL A 266 -8.92 -5.39 12.44
C VAL A 266 -8.53 -6.33 11.30
N PHE A 267 -7.62 -7.25 11.56
CA PHE A 267 -7.16 -8.25 10.60
C PHE A 267 -7.81 -9.60 10.80
N VAL A 268 -8.26 -10.20 9.70
CA VAL A 268 -8.82 -11.54 9.63
C VAL A 268 -8.21 -12.35 8.49
N ASN A 269 -8.13 -13.66 8.63
CA ASN A 269 -7.56 -14.53 7.60
C ASN A 269 -8.57 -14.84 6.48
N MET A 270 -9.88 -14.83 6.76
CA MET A 270 -10.91 -15.19 5.79
C MET A 270 -11.87 -14.04 5.46
N ARG A 271 -12.21 -13.87 4.17
CA ARG A 271 -13.17 -12.85 3.69
C ARG A 271 -14.52 -12.94 4.37
N ARG A 272 -15.06 -14.16 4.54
CA ARG A 272 -16.36 -14.39 5.20
C ARG A 272 -16.37 -13.91 6.64
N SER A 273 -15.24 -14.02 7.33
CA SER A 273 -15.08 -13.53 8.70
C SER A 273 -15.19 -12.01 8.74
N ALA A 274 -14.57 -11.29 7.78
CA ALA A 274 -14.63 -9.83 7.72
C ALA A 274 -16.08 -9.31 7.66
N GLU A 275 -16.90 -9.87 6.76
CA GLU A 275 -18.30 -9.45 6.62
C GLU A 275 -19.14 -9.78 7.86
N ARG A 276 -18.90 -10.95 8.48
CA ARG A 276 -19.59 -11.35 9.71
C ARG A 276 -19.25 -10.40 10.86
N ILE A 277 -17.96 -10.08 11.03
CA ILE A 277 -17.48 -9.19 12.07
C ILE A 277 -18.11 -7.80 11.91
N VAL A 278 -18.07 -7.22 10.71
CA VAL A 278 -18.66 -5.89 10.45
C VAL A 278 -20.16 -5.90 10.82
N ARG A 279 -20.94 -6.87 10.38
CA ARG A 279 -22.37 -6.95 10.71
C ARG A 279 -22.61 -7.03 12.23
N THR A 280 -21.79 -7.80 12.95
CA THR A 280 -21.92 -7.90 14.40
C THR A 280 -21.52 -6.59 15.08
N LEU A 281 -20.45 -5.93 14.62
CA LEU A 281 -20.02 -4.62 15.14
C LEU A 281 -21.08 -3.54 14.91
N GLU A 282 -21.68 -3.47 13.71
CA GLU A 282 -22.77 -2.56 13.41
C GLU A 282 -24.00 -2.80 14.30
N ALA A 283 -24.36 -4.06 14.54
CA ALA A 283 -25.44 -4.45 15.46
C ALA A 283 -25.19 -3.99 16.90
N ASN A 284 -23.94 -3.83 17.29
CA ASN A 284 -23.50 -3.38 18.61
C ASN A 284 -23.14 -1.89 18.67
N GLY A 285 -23.56 -1.11 17.66
CA GLY A 285 -23.40 0.35 17.62
C GLY A 285 -22.00 0.84 17.21
N CYS A 286 -21.14 -0.07 16.69
CA CYS A 286 -19.82 0.30 16.19
C CYS A 286 -19.88 0.57 14.69
N SER A 287 -19.42 1.75 14.25
CA SER A 287 -19.29 2.07 12.81
C SER A 287 -18.09 1.36 12.22
N ALA A 288 -18.33 0.36 11.37
CA ALA A 288 -17.28 -0.48 10.79
C ALA A 288 -17.52 -0.75 9.30
N ALA A 289 -16.46 -0.97 8.53
CA ALA A 289 -16.57 -1.45 7.15
C ALA A 289 -15.52 -2.52 6.86
N ALA A 290 -15.83 -3.42 5.91
CA ALA A 290 -14.90 -4.45 5.44
C ALA A 290 -14.25 -4.04 4.13
N ILE A 291 -12.94 -4.32 4.03
CA ILE A 291 -12.21 -4.32 2.76
C ILE A 291 -11.73 -5.75 2.49
N THR A 292 -12.33 -6.35 1.46
CA THR A 292 -11.99 -7.68 0.95
C THR A 292 -11.76 -7.61 -0.56
N GLY A 293 -11.24 -8.69 -1.16
CA GLY A 293 -10.96 -8.72 -2.60
C GLY A 293 -12.21 -8.52 -3.50
N ASP A 294 -13.40 -8.77 -2.98
CA ASP A 294 -14.67 -8.72 -3.74
C ASP A 294 -15.34 -7.32 -3.69
N VAL A 295 -14.81 -6.38 -2.90
CA VAL A 295 -15.35 -5.03 -2.80
C VAL A 295 -15.09 -4.25 -4.09
N ASP A 296 -16.16 -3.72 -4.71
CA ASP A 296 -16.05 -2.84 -5.89
C ASP A 296 -15.08 -1.68 -5.64
N GLN A 297 -14.28 -1.35 -6.66
CA GLN A 297 -13.18 -0.40 -6.56
C GLN A 297 -13.62 1.00 -6.09
N ARG A 298 -14.78 1.48 -6.57
CA ARG A 298 -15.30 2.79 -6.14
C ARG A 298 -15.67 2.79 -4.67
N ARG A 299 -16.34 1.73 -4.23
CA ARG A 299 -16.70 1.55 -2.81
C ARG A 299 -15.45 1.40 -1.95
N ARG A 300 -14.45 0.67 -2.42
CA ARG A 300 -13.17 0.48 -1.72
C ARG A 300 -12.44 1.82 -1.51
N LEU A 301 -12.32 2.64 -2.55
CA LEU A 301 -11.69 3.98 -2.45
C LEU A 301 -12.48 4.89 -1.51
N LYS A 302 -13.82 4.83 -1.52
CA LYS A 302 -14.66 5.59 -0.59
C LYS A 302 -14.43 5.15 0.86
N VAL A 303 -14.48 3.86 1.15
CA VAL A 303 -14.27 3.31 2.50
C VAL A 303 -12.89 3.71 3.03
N LEU A 304 -11.86 3.64 2.19
CA LEU A 304 -10.50 4.07 2.55
C LEU A 304 -10.42 5.58 2.81
N GLY A 305 -11.10 6.38 2.00
CA GLY A 305 -11.21 7.83 2.21
C GLY A 305 -11.89 8.15 3.55
N ASP A 306 -13.04 7.52 3.81
CA ASP A 306 -13.79 7.71 5.06
C ASP A 306 -12.97 7.27 6.30
N PHE A 307 -12.19 6.19 6.18
CA PHE A 307 -11.29 5.73 7.24
C PHE A 307 -10.11 6.70 7.46
N LYS A 308 -9.48 7.17 6.39
CA LYS A 308 -8.36 8.15 6.47
C LYS A 308 -8.79 9.47 7.11
N GLU A 309 -9.98 9.94 6.79
CA GLU A 309 -10.54 11.19 7.30
C GLU A 309 -11.20 11.04 8.69
N GLY A 310 -11.16 9.83 9.29
CA GLY A 310 -11.72 9.57 10.62
C GLY A 310 -13.24 9.46 10.69
N ARG A 311 -13.95 9.52 9.56
CA ARG A 311 -15.41 9.31 9.50
C ARG A 311 -15.82 7.86 9.77
N LEU A 312 -14.93 6.93 9.48
CA LEU A 312 -15.08 5.50 9.74
C LEU A 312 -14.00 5.08 10.75
N PRO A 313 -14.33 4.80 12.01
CA PRO A 313 -13.32 4.47 13.03
C PRO A 313 -12.75 3.06 12.91
N ILE A 314 -13.51 2.09 12.37
CA ILE A 314 -13.13 0.68 12.37
C ILE A 314 -13.09 0.13 10.95
N LEU A 315 -11.94 -0.41 10.55
CA LEU A 315 -11.75 -1.08 9.27
C LEU A 315 -11.41 -2.54 9.49
N VAL A 316 -12.17 -3.46 8.89
CA VAL A 316 -11.89 -4.90 8.93
C VAL A 316 -11.32 -5.35 7.59
N ALA A 317 -10.14 -5.95 7.58
CA ALA A 317 -9.44 -6.30 6.36
C ALA A 317 -8.80 -7.70 6.40
N THR A 318 -8.62 -8.30 5.23
CA THR A 318 -7.71 -9.43 5.04
C THR A 318 -6.34 -8.94 4.60
N ASP A 319 -5.28 -9.72 4.81
CA ASP A 319 -3.92 -9.34 4.38
C ASP A 319 -3.87 -8.96 2.90
N VAL A 320 -4.40 -9.82 2.03
CA VAL A 320 -4.45 -9.56 0.59
C VAL A 320 -5.14 -8.24 0.26
N ALA A 321 -6.18 -7.87 0.99
CA ALA A 321 -6.92 -6.65 0.73
C ALA A 321 -6.29 -5.41 1.36
N SER A 322 -5.58 -5.55 2.46
CA SER A 322 -4.93 -4.44 3.18
C SER A 322 -3.55 -4.09 2.64
N ARG A 323 -2.92 -5.04 2.01
CA ARG A 323 -1.61 -4.87 1.40
C ARG A 323 -1.69 -3.83 0.26
N GLY A 324 -0.76 -2.84 0.17
CA GLY A 324 -0.77 -1.69 -0.74
C GLY A 324 -1.77 -0.61 -0.38
N LEU A 325 -2.47 -0.75 0.76
CA LEU A 325 -3.24 0.34 1.31
C LEU A 325 -2.32 1.21 2.18
N HIS A 326 -2.18 2.46 1.80
CA HIS A 326 -1.56 3.46 2.67
C HIS A 326 -2.58 3.84 3.76
N ILE A 327 -2.67 2.97 4.77
CA ILE A 327 -3.43 3.23 5.98
C ILE A 327 -2.42 3.75 6.99
N GLU A 328 -2.41 5.05 7.19
CA GLU A 328 -1.54 5.74 8.14
C GLU A 328 -2.35 6.22 9.35
N ALA A 329 -1.62 6.46 10.44
CA ALA A 329 -2.18 6.98 11.70
C ALA A 329 -3.28 6.10 12.29
N VAL A 330 -3.13 4.78 12.18
CA VAL A 330 -3.93 3.81 12.93
C VAL A 330 -3.42 3.79 14.36
N THR A 331 -4.29 3.96 15.34
CA THR A 331 -3.93 3.89 16.75
C THR A 331 -3.81 2.45 17.22
N HIS A 332 -4.71 1.58 16.74
CA HIS A 332 -4.77 0.18 17.15
C HIS A 332 -4.80 -0.74 15.94
N VAL A 333 -3.98 -1.77 15.98
CA VAL A 333 -4.06 -2.94 15.11
C VAL A 333 -4.58 -4.10 15.94
N VAL A 334 -5.68 -4.72 15.52
CA VAL A 334 -6.22 -5.92 16.17
C VAL A 334 -6.06 -7.10 15.22
N ASN A 335 -5.19 -8.04 15.55
CA ASN A 335 -5.12 -9.34 14.88
C ASN A 335 -6.24 -10.22 15.45
N TYR A 336 -7.46 -10.08 14.92
CA TYR A 336 -8.59 -10.93 15.27
C TYR A 336 -8.27 -12.41 14.99
N ASP A 337 -7.61 -12.67 13.85
CA ASP A 337 -6.96 -13.95 13.56
C ASP A 337 -5.44 -13.71 13.49
N LEU A 338 -4.65 -14.49 14.20
CA LEU A 338 -3.19 -14.48 14.02
C LEU A 338 -2.84 -14.79 12.56
N PRO A 339 -1.86 -14.13 11.96
CA PRO A 339 -1.45 -14.43 10.61
C PRO A 339 -0.82 -15.82 10.51
N LEU A 340 -0.95 -16.44 9.35
CA LEU A 340 -0.34 -17.74 9.07
C LEU A 340 1.16 -17.61 8.76
N ASP A 341 1.59 -16.43 8.27
CA ASP A 341 2.99 -16.12 7.99
C ASP A 341 3.49 -15.09 9.03
N PRO A 342 4.61 -15.37 9.72
CA PRO A 342 5.21 -14.43 10.67
C PRO A 342 5.55 -13.05 10.08
N GLU A 343 5.92 -12.99 8.81
CA GLU A 343 6.21 -11.73 8.12
C GLU A 343 4.95 -10.84 8.03
N ASP A 344 3.78 -11.45 7.82
CA ASP A 344 2.51 -10.72 7.80
C ASP A 344 2.20 -10.06 9.15
N TYR A 345 2.65 -10.65 10.29
CA TYR A 345 2.51 -10.00 11.60
C TYR A 345 3.19 -8.63 11.63
N VAL A 346 4.43 -8.56 11.19
CA VAL A 346 5.19 -7.29 11.13
C VAL A 346 4.53 -6.31 10.17
N HIS A 347 4.04 -6.78 9.02
CA HIS A 347 3.33 -5.95 8.06
C HIS A 347 2.00 -5.39 8.59
N ARG A 348 1.25 -6.17 9.39
CA ARG A 348 0.01 -5.74 10.04
C ARG A 348 0.31 -4.70 11.12
N VAL A 349 1.20 -5.03 12.05
CA VAL A 349 1.59 -4.17 13.17
C VAL A 349 2.22 -2.87 12.67
N GLY A 350 3.00 -2.91 11.61
CA GLY A 350 3.58 -1.73 10.96
C GLY A 350 2.54 -0.75 10.37
N ARG A 351 1.23 -0.94 10.57
CA ARG A 351 0.19 0.04 10.26
C ARG A 351 -0.02 1.06 11.38
N THR A 352 0.45 0.77 12.58
CA THR A 352 0.46 1.70 13.73
C THR A 352 1.87 2.21 14.05
N ALA A 353 2.02 3.04 15.04
CA ALA A 353 3.29 3.61 15.54
C ALA A 353 4.16 4.31 14.48
N ARG A 354 3.55 5.01 13.52
CA ARG A 354 4.26 5.76 12.49
C ARG A 354 4.47 7.22 12.88
N ALA A 355 5.50 7.84 12.29
CA ALA A 355 5.84 9.25 12.49
C ALA A 355 6.09 9.66 13.96
N GLY A 356 6.56 8.72 14.81
CA GLY A 356 6.91 9.02 16.20
C GLY A 356 5.75 8.91 17.20
N ALA A 357 4.53 8.51 16.75
CA ALA A 357 3.41 8.21 17.64
C ALA A 357 3.53 6.80 18.24
N SER A 358 3.03 6.59 19.46
CA SER A 358 2.83 5.26 20.04
C SER A 358 1.67 4.55 19.34
N GLY A 359 1.69 3.22 19.30
CA GLY A 359 0.65 2.41 18.71
C GLY A 359 0.44 1.12 19.49
N HIS A 360 -0.78 0.56 19.41
CA HIS A 360 -1.13 -0.67 20.10
C HIS A 360 -1.37 -1.79 19.09
N ALA A 361 -0.82 -2.98 19.37
CA ALA A 361 -1.05 -4.19 18.59
C ALA A 361 -1.63 -5.28 19.51
N ILE A 362 -2.91 -5.57 19.34
CA ILE A 362 -3.64 -6.53 20.14
C ILE A 362 -3.89 -7.78 19.28
N SER A 363 -3.51 -8.95 19.79
CA SER A 363 -3.67 -10.23 19.10
C SER A 363 -4.54 -11.18 19.89
N LEU A 364 -5.52 -11.82 19.22
CA LEU A 364 -6.43 -12.78 19.83
C LEU A 364 -5.98 -14.20 19.46
N ALA A 365 -5.26 -14.85 20.37
CA ALA A 365 -4.79 -16.22 20.22
C ALA A 365 -5.87 -17.20 20.69
N CYS A 366 -6.43 -17.94 19.74
CA CYS A 366 -7.43 -18.98 20.01
C CYS A 366 -6.95 -20.33 19.49
N GLU A 367 -7.70 -21.38 19.78
CA GLU A 367 -7.39 -22.78 19.42
C GLU A 367 -7.06 -22.96 17.94
N ASP A 368 -7.69 -22.17 17.05
CA ASP A 368 -7.50 -22.30 15.59
C ASP A 368 -6.14 -21.75 15.11
N TYR A 369 -5.55 -20.77 15.84
CA TYR A 369 -4.40 -20.02 15.35
C TYR A 369 -3.24 -19.86 16.35
N VAL A 370 -3.36 -20.38 17.57
CA VAL A 370 -2.34 -20.23 18.62
C VAL A 370 -0.98 -20.80 18.22
N GLU A 371 -0.95 -21.82 17.37
CA GLU A 371 0.30 -22.42 16.85
C GLU A 371 1.14 -21.42 16.05
N GLY A 372 0.51 -20.36 15.48
CA GLY A 372 1.20 -19.27 14.79
C GLY A 372 1.99 -18.34 15.70
N LEU A 373 1.75 -18.37 17.03
CA LEU A 373 2.37 -17.42 17.95
C LEU A 373 3.88 -17.65 18.09
N GLU A 374 4.31 -18.88 18.28
CA GLU A 374 5.74 -19.19 18.42
C GLU A 374 6.58 -18.84 17.19
N PRO A 375 6.17 -19.16 15.96
CA PRO A 375 6.84 -18.67 14.75
C PRO A 375 6.93 -17.13 14.68
N ILE A 376 5.87 -16.41 15.06
CA ILE A 376 5.87 -14.95 15.10
C ILE A 376 6.90 -14.43 16.09
N GLU A 377 6.91 -14.91 17.34
CA GLU A 377 7.86 -14.50 18.37
C GLU A 377 9.31 -14.79 17.98
N ARG A 378 9.54 -15.93 17.32
CA ARG A 378 10.88 -16.28 16.79
C ARG A 378 11.31 -15.31 15.69
N TYR A 379 10.37 -14.88 14.84
CA TYR A 379 10.65 -13.96 13.74
C TYR A 379 10.93 -12.53 14.23
N ILE A 380 10.14 -12.04 15.20
CA ILE A 380 10.32 -10.69 15.77
C ILE A 380 11.45 -10.62 16.81
N GLY A 381 11.90 -11.77 17.34
CA GLY A 381 13.06 -11.88 18.25
C GLY A 381 12.75 -11.63 19.72
N PHE A 382 11.49 -11.49 20.13
CA PHE A 382 11.08 -11.34 21.52
C PHE A 382 9.74 -12.02 21.80
N LYS A 383 9.47 -12.27 23.10
CA LYS A 383 8.20 -12.85 23.55
C LYS A 383 7.13 -11.77 23.65
N LEU A 384 5.95 -12.07 23.15
CA LEU A 384 4.81 -11.17 23.22
C LEU A 384 4.18 -11.26 24.63
N PRO A 385 3.91 -10.13 25.30
CA PRO A 385 3.18 -10.14 26.56
C PRO A 385 1.77 -10.68 26.33
N PHE A 386 1.30 -11.53 27.27
CA PHE A 386 -0.03 -12.11 27.17
C PHE A 386 -0.84 -11.85 28.45
N GLU A 387 -2.14 -11.74 28.27
CA GLU A 387 -3.12 -11.58 29.34
C GLU A 387 -4.32 -12.48 29.11
N VAL A 388 -5.06 -12.74 30.19
CA VAL A 388 -6.40 -13.31 30.11
C VAL A 388 -7.40 -12.16 30.24
N PRO A 389 -8.39 -12.07 29.35
CA PRO A 389 -9.34 -10.97 29.41
C PRO A 389 -10.14 -11.01 30.71
N GLU A 390 -10.37 -9.84 31.28
CA GLU A 390 -11.28 -9.68 32.43
C GLU A 390 -12.73 -9.94 31.99
N ASP A 391 -13.56 -10.48 32.90
CA ASP A 391 -14.95 -10.84 32.60
C ASP A 391 -15.78 -9.66 32.05
N ASP A 392 -15.51 -8.43 32.49
CA ASP A 392 -16.19 -7.22 32.04
C ASP A 392 -15.79 -6.78 30.61
N MET A 393 -14.67 -7.31 30.08
CA MET A 393 -14.27 -7.15 28.68
C MET A 393 -15.05 -8.05 27.73
N LEU A 394 -15.64 -9.13 28.22
CA LEU A 394 -16.38 -10.10 27.40
C LEU A 394 -17.83 -9.65 27.20
N VAL A 395 -18.05 -8.73 26.29
CA VAL A 395 -19.36 -8.17 25.99
C VAL A 395 -20.21 -9.15 25.16
N HIS A 396 -21.37 -9.57 25.67
CA HIS A 396 -22.27 -10.42 24.89
C HIS A 396 -22.75 -9.70 23.61
N PRO A 397 -22.45 -10.24 22.42
CA PRO A 397 -22.78 -9.56 21.18
C PRO A 397 -24.28 -9.68 20.86
N VAL A 398 -24.87 -8.57 20.42
CA VAL A 398 -26.17 -8.58 19.76
C VAL A 398 -25.96 -9.06 18.34
N HIS A 399 -26.69 -10.07 17.90
CA HIS A 399 -26.63 -10.58 16.55
C HIS A 399 -27.83 -10.11 15.73
N HIS A 400 -27.57 -9.54 14.54
CA HIS A 400 -28.64 -9.35 13.56
C HIS A 400 -29.12 -10.68 13.03
N PRO A 401 -30.45 -10.89 12.89
CA PRO A 401 -30.97 -12.07 12.20
C PRO A 401 -30.39 -12.12 10.78
N PRO A 402 -30.17 -13.32 10.21
CA PRO A 402 -29.68 -13.44 8.82
C PRO A 402 -30.62 -12.64 7.90
N ARG A 403 -30.06 -11.77 7.03
CA ARG A 403 -30.86 -11.14 5.99
C ARG A 403 -31.52 -12.24 5.15
N GLU A 404 -32.85 -12.29 5.14
CA GLU A 404 -33.57 -13.15 4.20
C GLU A 404 -33.04 -12.92 2.79
N ARG A 405 -32.58 -13.99 2.16
CA ARG A 405 -32.22 -13.93 0.73
C ARG A 405 -33.47 -13.50 0.01
N ARG A 406 -33.51 -12.31 -0.57
CA ARG A 406 -34.57 -11.94 -1.51
C ARG A 406 -34.63 -13.06 -2.55
N PRO A 407 -35.80 -13.70 -2.75
CA PRO A 407 -35.95 -14.71 -3.79
C PRO A 407 -35.52 -14.08 -5.13
N ALA A 408 -34.77 -14.84 -5.91
CA ALA A 408 -34.44 -14.45 -7.26
C ALA A 408 -35.75 -14.09 -7.98
N ARG A 409 -35.85 -12.90 -8.56
CA ARG A 409 -36.99 -12.54 -9.40
C ARG A 409 -36.99 -13.52 -10.56
N ASP A 410 -37.91 -14.48 -10.51
CA ASP A 410 -38.20 -15.36 -11.62
C ASP A 410 -38.55 -14.48 -12.84
N GLY A 411 -37.67 -14.51 -13.84
CA GLY A 411 -37.90 -13.86 -15.09
C GLY A 411 -39.15 -14.44 -15.75
N HIS A 412 -40.21 -13.66 -15.80
CA HIS A 412 -41.38 -14.00 -16.62
C HIS A 412 -40.91 -14.20 -18.08
N ALA A 413 -40.83 -15.46 -18.47
CA ALA A 413 -40.77 -15.88 -19.87
C ALA A 413 -42.08 -15.50 -20.52
N ALA A 414 -42.14 -14.31 -21.13
CA ALA A 414 -43.26 -13.93 -22.01
C ALA A 414 -43.20 -14.81 -23.28
N GLY A 415 -44.14 -15.77 -23.35
CA GLY A 415 -44.36 -16.63 -24.50
C GLY A 415 -44.61 -15.81 -25.79
N ARG A 416 -43.73 -15.93 -26.75
CA ARG A 416 -43.93 -15.48 -28.11
C ARG A 416 -44.73 -16.57 -28.86
N THR A 417 -46.05 -16.43 -28.91
CA THR A 417 -46.91 -17.17 -29.83
C THR A 417 -46.55 -16.80 -31.27
N ARG A 418 -45.97 -17.76 -31.97
CA ARG A 418 -45.88 -17.74 -33.45
C ARG A 418 -47.27 -17.82 -34.07
N ARG A 419 -47.78 -16.78 -34.67
CA ARG A 419 -48.83 -16.84 -35.68
C ARG A 419 -48.19 -17.07 -37.07
N ARG A 420 -48.53 -18.24 -37.66
CA ARG A 420 -48.37 -18.49 -39.09
C ARG A 420 -49.41 -17.67 -39.88
N ARG A 421 -48.97 -16.96 -40.84
CA ARG A 421 -49.51 -16.86 -42.22
C ARG A 421 -48.45 -16.27 -43.10
#